data_9bf1ee61ba0809873b733409dad1c9d7
#
_entry.id   9bf1ee61ba0809873b733409dad1c9d7
#
_cell.length_a   1.000
_cell.length_b   1.000
_cell.length_c   1.000
_cell.angle_alpha   90.00
_cell.angle_beta   90.00
_cell.angle_gamma   90.00
#
_symmetry.space_group_name_H-M   'P 1'
#
loop_
_entity.id
_entity.type
_entity.pdbx_description
1 polymer ?
#
loop_
_entity_poly.entity_id
_entity_poly.type
_entity_poly.pdbx_seq_one_letter_code
_entity_poly.pdbx_strand_id
1 'polypeptide(L)'
;MLVSNERQIYSEEPRGVNSISHQKYLELCADERIRFGSCNTVTAALADNFTAEIMDGQEENGTENIYVEGSSDPVEYFSSVSSVVTLISGHVPQNAEEAVVSDGIAERNGLGIGDTIAVLSPYTKERYTFKISGIYSTNEAAYSGNAVYNNPANAIYTLDTPVYEMNENDNVKEITLQLKDPEEGRAFAEDAKKMPEYIKEEYDMDYTVNVSAYKAVADSLKSLAGISNLMVIVSVILGTITLSFLILMNLRDRMFEIGILLSVGETKMRIMLQMLMESFCPVLLAITAGVIFSYPLANVIKIAVDLSNGVQAAIKTQQIIILYLCGMGLCWLLLWLWYTRLYDISRKRF
;
A
#
# COMPACT_ATOMS: atom_id res chain seq x y z
N MET A 1 6.59 0.10 -7.19
CA MET A 1 7.59 0.74 -8.05
C MET A 1 7.48 0.05 -9.39
N LEU A 2 7.21 0.80 -10.41
CA LEU A 2 7.06 0.29 -11.77
C LEU A 2 8.32 0.66 -12.52
N VAL A 3 8.94 -0.30 -13.17
CA VAL A 3 10.02 -0.05 -14.12
C VAL A 3 9.45 -0.38 -15.47
N SER A 4 9.11 0.64 -16.23
CA SER A 4 8.62 0.46 -17.58
C SER A 4 9.47 1.23 -18.58
N ASN A 5 9.60 0.68 -19.76
CA ASN A 5 10.15 1.39 -20.88
C ASN A 5 9.07 2.34 -21.42
N GLU A 6 9.14 3.64 -21.08
CA GLU A 6 8.14 4.63 -21.46
C GLU A 6 8.13 4.99 -22.95
N ARG A 7 8.97 4.39 -23.77
CA ARG A 7 8.86 4.53 -25.22
C ARG A 7 7.63 3.80 -25.74
N GLN A 8 6.52 4.20 -25.20
CA GLN A 8 5.25 3.75 -25.68
C GLN A 8 4.70 4.65 -26.75
N ILE A 9 4.12 4.02 -27.70
CA ILE A 9 2.86 4.37 -28.36
C ILE A 9 3.01 4.82 -29.80
N TYR A 10 4.12 5.39 -30.27
CA TYR A 10 4.16 5.95 -31.63
C TYR A 10 5.43 5.66 -32.45
N SER A 11 6.29 4.72 -32.08
CA SER A 11 7.39 4.29 -32.94
C SER A 11 6.98 3.10 -33.79
N GLU A 12 7.39 3.09 -35.03
CA GLU A 12 7.23 2.00 -36.02
C GLU A 12 8.06 0.75 -35.62
N GLU A 13 8.73 0.74 -34.47
CA GLU A 13 9.51 -0.36 -33.95
C GLU A 13 8.66 -1.31 -33.12
N PRO A 14 9.00 -2.62 -33.11
CA PRO A 14 8.25 -3.63 -32.37
C PRO A 14 8.09 -3.26 -30.92
N ARG A 15 6.90 -3.47 -30.38
CA ARG A 15 6.64 -3.23 -28.95
C ARG A 15 7.59 -4.05 -28.10
N GLY A 16 8.38 -3.35 -27.31
CA GLY A 16 9.17 -3.95 -26.27
C GLY A 16 10.52 -4.46 -26.72
N VAL A 17 11.48 -3.56 -26.75
CA VAL A 17 12.85 -3.99 -26.58
C VAL A 17 12.94 -4.48 -25.12
N ASN A 18 13.17 -5.77 -24.93
CA ASN A 18 13.47 -6.34 -23.63
C ASN A 18 14.81 -5.76 -23.17
N SER A 19 14.81 -5.06 -22.06
CA SER A 19 15.90 -4.14 -21.75
C SER A 19 16.64 -4.47 -20.45
N ILE A 20 16.11 -5.38 -19.65
CA ILE A 20 16.72 -5.87 -18.40
C ILE A 20 16.80 -7.39 -18.46
N SER A 21 17.94 -7.98 -18.08
CA SER A 21 18.01 -9.44 -17.98
C SER A 21 17.11 -9.97 -16.84
N HIS A 22 16.57 -11.15 -17.03
CA HIS A 22 15.79 -11.83 -16.00
C HIS A 22 16.65 -12.10 -14.75
N GLN A 23 17.95 -12.36 -14.94
CA GLN A 23 18.89 -12.48 -13.82
C GLN A 23 18.89 -11.21 -12.97
N LYS A 24 18.92 -10.04 -13.59
CA LYS A 24 18.85 -8.76 -12.89
C LYS A 24 17.56 -8.55 -12.13
N TYR A 25 16.44 -8.93 -12.74
CA TYR A 25 15.16 -8.94 -12.06
C TYR A 25 15.20 -9.81 -10.79
N LEU A 26 15.77 -11.01 -10.87
CA LEU A 26 15.92 -11.89 -9.71
C LEU A 26 16.81 -11.31 -8.61
N GLU A 27 17.91 -10.63 -8.98
CA GLU A 27 18.75 -9.91 -8.02
C GLU A 27 17.99 -8.79 -7.30
N LEU A 28 17.18 -8.03 -8.04
CA LEU A 28 16.34 -6.99 -7.45
C LEU A 28 15.29 -7.58 -6.52
N CYS A 29 14.67 -8.69 -6.88
CA CYS A 29 13.71 -9.40 -6.04
C CYS A 29 14.31 -9.98 -4.76
N ALA A 30 15.61 -10.26 -4.75
CA ALA A 30 16.33 -10.75 -3.57
C ALA A 30 16.61 -9.68 -2.51
N ASP A 31 16.41 -8.40 -2.80
CA ASP A 31 16.58 -7.32 -1.84
C ASP A 31 15.55 -7.44 -0.70
N GLU A 32 16.00 -7.32 0.54
CA GLU A 32 15.16 -7.47 1.74
C GLU A 32 13.99 -6.47 1.81
N ARG A 33 14.08 -5.35 1.12
CA ARG A 33 13.05 -4.31 1.03
C ARG A 33 11.89 -4.74 0.13
N ILE A 34 12.09 -5.72 -0.75
CA ILE A 34 11.07 -6.19 -1.69
C ILE A 34 10.14 -7.17 -1.00
N ARG A 35 8.83 -6.98 -1.20
CA ARG A 35 7.78 -7.88 -0.76
C ARG A 35 7.36 -8.85 -1.85
N PHE A 36 7.26 -8.34 -3.08
CA PHE A 36 6.79 -9.06 -4.25
C PHE A 36 7.38 -8.44 -5.51
N GLY A 37 7.68 -9.26 -6.51
CA GLY A 37 8.12 -8.82 -7.82
C GLY A 37 7.40 -9.59 -8.92
N SER A 38 7.07 -8.90 -10.01
CA SER A 38 6.61 -9.50 -11.26
C SER A 38 7.37 -8.90 -12.44
N CYS A 39 7.50 -9.66 -13.50
CA CYS A 39 8.11 -9.20 -14.75
C CYS A 39 7.24 -9.58 -15.94
N ASN A 40 7.32 -8.75 -16.97
CA ASN A 40 6.66 -8.96 -18.24
C ASN A 40 7.70 -8.97 -19.35
N THR A 41 7.52 -9.85 -20.30
CA THR A 41 8.36 -9.97 -21.49
C THR A 41 7.48 -10.03 -22.74
N VAL A 42 8.02 -9.70 -23.89
CA VAL A 42 7.27 -9.67 -25.14
C VAL A 42 8.13 -10.16 -26.30
N THR A 43 7.51 -10.82 -27.25
CA THR A 43 8.13 -11.20 -28.51
C THR A 43 7.15 -11.02 -29.66
N ALA A 44 7.68 -10.67 -30.82
CA ALA A 44 6.92 -10.78 -32.07
C ALA A 44 6.84 -12.25 -32.51
N ALA A 45 5.74 -12.63 -33.16
CA ALA A 45 5.53 -13.97 -33.67
C ALA A 45 4.69 -13.97 -34.94
N LEU A 46 4.65 -15.11 -35.61
CA LEU A 46 3.79 -15.36 -36.76
C LEU A 46 2.71 -16.36 -36.38
N ALA A 47 1.46 -16.02 -36.65
CA ALA A 47 0.36 -17.00 -36.53
C ALA A 47 0.56 -18.13 -37.51
N ASP A 48 0.50 -19.42 -37.03
CA ASP A 48 0.76 -20.57 -37.85
C ASP A 48 -0.54 -21.32 -38.26
N ASN A 49 -1.43 -21.60 -37.32
CA ASN A 49 -2.67 -22.34 -37.57
C ASN A 49 -3.95 -21.49 -37.43
N PHE A 50 -3.83 -20.20 -37.31
CA PHE A 50 -4.92 -19.22 -37.23
C PHE A 50 -4.56 -17.93 -37.96
N THR A 51 -5.55 -17.08 -38.19
CA THR A 51 -5.37 -15.78 -38.87
C THR A 51 -5.45 -14.66 -37.87
N ALA A 52 -4.47 -13.74 -37.89
CA ALA A 52 -4.48 -12.53 -37.10
C ALA A 52 -5.62 -11.58 -37.50
N GLU A 53 -5.99 -10.68 -36.63
CA GLU A 53 -6.99 -9.66 -36.91
C GLU A 53 -6.36 -8.48 -37.66
N ILE A 54 -6.96 -8.12 -38.80
CA ILE A 54 -6.51 -7.00 -39.63
C ILE A 54 -7.62 -5.96 -39.63
N MET A 55 -7.29 -4.76 -39.15
CA MET A 55 -8.19 -3.61 -39.17
C MET A 55 -8.14 -2.89 -40.52
N ASP A 56 -9.20 -2.11 -40.82
CA ASP A 56 -9.26 -1.31 -42.02
C ASP A 56 -8.08 -0.33 -42.12
N GLY A 57 -7.31 -0.44 -43.20
CA GLY A 57 -6.12 0.40 -43.45
C GLY A 57 -4.79 -0.18 -42.94
N GLN A 58 -4.80 -1.37 -42.36
CA GLN A 58 -3.57 -2.10 -42.05
C GLN A 58 -3.13 -2.96 -43.25
N GLU A 59 -1.85 -2.94 -43.55
CA GLU A 59 -1.25 -3.80 -44.56
C GLU A 59 -0.49 -4.93 -43.88
N GLU A 60 -0.68 -6.14 -44.36
CA GLU A 60 0.06 -7.33 -43.93
C GLU A 60 1.48 -7.31 -44.55
N ASN A 61 2.30 -6.33 -44.13
CA ASN A 61 3.61 -6.05 -44.73
C ASN A 61 4.75 -6.61 -43.86
N GLY A 62 4.67 -7.87 -43.42
CA GLY A 62 5.73 -8.40 -42.58
C GLY A 62 5.68 -9.90 -42.38
N THR A 63 6.75 -10.41 -41.80
CA THR A 63 6.85 -11.80 -41.34
C THR A 63 6.21 -12.01 -39.97
N GLU A 64 5.81 -10.91 -39.28
CA GLU A 64 5.21 -10.96 -37.95
C GLU A 64 3.83 -10.31 -37.98
N ASN A 65 2.83 -10.98 -37.48
CA ASN A 65 1.45 -10.50 -37.48
C ASN A 65 0.76 -10.56 -36.11
N ILE A 66 1.44 -11.13 -35.12
CA ILE A 66 1.00 -11.19 -33.71
C ILE A 66 2.17 -10.86 -32.79
N TYR A 67 1.87 -10.59 -31.54
CA TYR A 67 2.87 -10.59 -30.49
C TYR A 67 2.43 -11.45 -29.30
N VAL A 68 3.40 -12.08 -28.68
CA VAL A 68 3.19 -12.89 -27.49
C VAL A 68 3.75 -12.14 -26.28
N GLU A 69 2.90 -11.90 -25.31
CA GLU A 69 3.26 -11.22 -24.08
C GLU A 69 3.19 -12.19 -22.91
N GLY A 70 4.32 -12.37 -22.24
CA GLY A 70 4.47 -13.27 -21.12
C GLY A 70 4.58 -12.51 -19.82
N SER A 71 3.91 -12.99 -18.79
CA SER A 71 4.00 -12.43 -17.44
C SER A 71 4.34 -13.52 -16.43
N SER A 72 5.20 -13.17 -15.46
CA SER A 72 5.45 -14.05 -14.31
C SER A 72 4.27 -14.09 -13.32
N ASP A 73 3.38 -13.08 -13.38
CA ASP A 73 2.13 -13.03 -12.65
C ASP A 73 0.99 -12.54 -13.55
N PRO A 74 0.34 -13.43 -14.32
CA PRO A 74 -0.76 -13.05 -15.21
C PRO A 74 -1.97 -12.43 -14.50
N VAL A 75 -2.22 -12.77 -13.24
CA VAL A 75 -3.33 -12.20 -12.46
C VAL A 75 -3.11 -10.73 -12.17
N GLU A 76 -1.92 -10.38 -11.68
CA GLU A 76 -1.52 -8.98 -11.45
C GLU A 76 -1.48 -8.21 -12.76
N TYR A 77 -0.91 -8.81 -13.83
CA TYR A 77 -0.83 -8.20 -15.13
C TYR A 77 -2.21 -7.81 -15.68
N PHE A 78 -3.17 -8.74 -15.76
CA PHE A 78 -4.54 -8.45 -16.23
C PHE A 78 -5.27 -7.42 -15.36
N SER A 79 -4.99 -7.39 -14.07
CA SER A 79 -5.50 -6.34 -13.18
C SER A 79 -4.95 -4.96 -13.55
N SER A 80 -3.67 -4.87 -13.89
CA SER A 80 -2.99 -3.61 -14.23
C SER A 80 -3.43 -3.03 -15.58
N VAL A 81 -3.70 -3.89 -16.56
CA VAL A 81 -4.12 -3.52 -17.93
C VAL A 81 -5.64 -3.53 -18.15
N SER A 82 -6.42 -3.68 -17.09
CA SER A 82 -7.89 -3.81 -17.17
C SER A 82 -8.62 -2.66 -17.87
N SER A 83 -7.97 -1.52 -18.07
CA SER A 83 -8.51 -0.40 -18.87
C SER A 83 -8.46 -0.62 -20.38
N VAL A 84 -7.60 -1.53 -20.85
CA VAL A 84 -7.37 -1.82 -22.28
C VAL A 84 -7.81 -3.23 -22.63
N VAL A 85 -7.55 -4.18 -21.76
CA VAL A 85 -7.81 -5.62 -21.93
C VAL A 85 -8.69 -6.14 -20.80
N THR A 86 -9.81 -6.77 -21.15
CA THR A 86 -10.74 -7.34 -20.17
C THR A 86 -10.99 -8.80 -20.47
N LEU A 87 -10.72 -9.70 -19.52
CA LEU A 87 -11.03 -11.11 -19.65
C LEU A 87 -12.55 -11.29 -19.61
N ILE A 88 -13.11 -11.84 -20.70
CA ILE A 88 -14.56 -12.06 -20.85
C ILE A 88 -14.99 -13.49 -20.63
N SER A 89 -14.07 -14.46 -20.78
CA SER A 89 -14.37 -15.87 -20.64
C SER A 89 -13.14 -16.68 -20.25
N GLY A 90 -13.29 -17.74 -19.45
CA GLY A 90 -12.20 -18.61 -19.02
C GLY A 90 -11.38 -18.04 -17.86
N HIS A 91 -10.09 -18.33 -17.86
CA HIS A 91 -9.14 -17.88 -16.84
C HIS A 91 -7.81 -17.47 -17.46
N VAL A 92 -7.03 -16.69 -16.72
CA VAL A 92 -5.65 -16.34 -17.09
C VAL A 92 -4.75 -17.58 -17.11
N PRO A 93 -3.64 -17.57 -17.87
CA PRO A 93 -2.75 -18.74 -17.96
C PRO A 93 -2.23 -19.15 -16.58
N GLN A 94 -2.25 -20.44 -16.29
CA GLN A 94 -1.76 -21.02 -15.04
C GLN A 94 -0.49 -21.87 -15.25
N ASN A 95 -0.19 -22.21 -16.49
CA ASN A 95 1.01 -22.95 -16.86
C ASN A 95 1.51 -22.50 -18.24
N ALA A 96 2.71 -22.91 -18.60
CA ALA A 96 3.41 -22.50 -19.83
C ALA A 96 2.74 -22.98 -21.14
N GLU A 97 1.80 -23.93 -21.07
CA GLU A 97 1.07 -24.47 -22.23
C GLU A 97 -0.25 -23.73 -22.46
N GLU A 98 -0.62 -22.79 -21.58
CA GLU A 98 -1.86 -22.04 -21.67
C GLU A 98 -1.64 -20.63 -22.20
N ALA A 99 -2.63 -20.14 -22.95
CA ALA A 99 -2.66 -18.76 -23.41
C ALA A 99 -4.08 -18.20 -23.45
N VAL A 100 -4.17 -16.87 -23.36
CA VAL A 100 -5.40 -16.10 -23.54
C VAL A 100 -5.32 -15.35 -24.86
N VAL A 101 -6.39 -15.40 -25.65
CA VAL A 101 -6.50 -14.78 -26.97
C VAL A 101 -7.64 -13.75 -27.00
N SER A 102 -7.63 -12.86 -27.98
CA SER A 102 -8.73 -11.90 -28.16
C SER A 102 -10.01 -12.60 -28.68
N ASP A 103 -11.14 -11.94 -28.42
CA ASP A 103 -12.42 -12.30 -28.99
C ASP A 103 -12.40 -12.22 -30.54
N GLY A 104 -11.71 -11.21 -31.10
CA GLY A 104 -11.55 -11.08 -32.55
C GLY A 104 -10.80 -12.25 -33.19
N ILE A 105 -9.68 -12.70 -32.61
CA ILE A 105 -8.98 -13.91 -33.07
C ILE A 105 -9.88 -15.15 -32.90
N ALA A 106 -10.55 -15.29 -31.76
CA ALA A 106 -11.42 -16.43 -31.48
C ALA A 106 -12.58 -16.51 -32.45
N GLU A 107 -13.30 -15.43 -32.69
CA GLU A 107 -14.45 -15.39 -33.63
C GLU A 107 -14.02 -15.60 -35.07
N ARG A 108 -12.96 -14.93 -35.54
CA ARG A 108 -12.46 -15.05 -36.91
C ARG A 108 -12.07 -16.50 -37.28
N ASN A 109 -11.51 -17.22 -36.33
CA ASN A 109 -10.97 -18.56 -36.55
C ASN A 109 -11.89 -19.69 -36.02
N GLY A 110 -13.03 -19.37 -35.42
CA GLY A 110 -13.94 -20.32 -34.83
C GLY A 110 -13.33 -21.08 -33.65
N LEU A 111 -12.48 -20.42 -32.88
CA LEU A 111 -11.76 -20.99 -31.75
C LEU A 111 -12.50 -20.74 -30.44
N GLY A 112 -12.42 -21.72 -29.54
CA GLY A 112 -12.98 -21.63 -28.20
C GLY A 112 -11.98 -22.03 -27.10
N ILE A 113 -12.41 -21.91 -25.86
CA ILE A 113 -11.62 -22.37 -24.71
C ILE A 113 -11.38 -23.87 -24.84
N GLY A 114 -10.12 -24.24 -24.71
CA GLY A 114 -9.65 -25.65 -24.85
C GLY A 114 -9.07 -25.98 -26.22
N ASP A 115 -9.29 -25.16 -27.25
CA ASP A 115 -8.65 -25.32 -28.54
C ASP A 115 -7.17 -24.95 -28.49
N THR A 116 -6.42 -25.38 -29.54
CA THR A 116 -4.98 -25.17 -29.59
C THR A 116 -4.62 -24.21 -30.71
N ILE A 117 -3.87 -23.17 -30.36
CA ILE A 117 -3.25 -22.22 -31.28
C ILE A 117 -1.75 -22.54 -31.39
N ALA A 118 -1.18 -22.18 -32.54
CA ALA A 118 0.25 -22.32 -32.79
C ALA A 118 0.84 -21.06 -33.38
N VAL A 119 2.01 -20.70 -32.88
CA VAL A 119 2.78 -19.54 -33.33
C VAL A 119 4.20 -19.96 -33.68
N LEU A 120 4.80 -19.24 -34.63
CA LEU A 120 6.16 -19.46 -35.06
C LEU A 120 7.04 -18.30 -34.59
N SER A 121 8.10 -18.59 -33.88
CA SER A 121 9.08 -17.56 -33.52
C SER A 121 9.90 -17.15 -34.76
N PRO A 122 10.04 -15.85 -35.04
CA PRO A 122 10.93 -15.35 -36.08
C PRO A 122 12.41 -15.55 -35.73
N TYR A 123 12.75 -15.73 -34.46
CA TYR A 123 14.12 -15.85 -33.95
C TYR A 123 14.59 -17.30 -33.97
N THR A 124 13.93 -18.18 -33.21
CA THR A 124 14.29 -19.60 -33.11
C THR A 124 13.85 -20.42 -34.33
N LYS A 125 12.90 -19.92 -35.12
CA LYS A 125 12.22 -20.67 -36.20
C LYS A 125 11.46 -21.90 -35.69
N GLU A 126 11.23 -22.00 -34.41
CA GLU A 126 10.50 -23.09 -33.79
C GLU A 126 9.01 -22.75 -33.64
N ARG A 127 8.21 -23.80 -33.57
CA ARG A 127 6.76 -23.76 -33.45
C ARG A 127 6.36 -23.96 -31.99
N TYR A 128 5.66 -22.97 -31.42
CA TYR A 128 5.12 -23.02 -30.06
C TYR A 128 3.62 -23.22 -30.13
N THR A 129 3.09 -24.08 -29.26
CA THR A 129 1.66 -24.37 -29.20
C THR A 129 1.09 -24.06 -27.82
N PHE A 130 -0.06 -23.42 -27.83
CA PHE A 130 -0.75 -23.03 -26.59
C PHE A 130 -2.20 -23.48 -26.63
N LYS A 131 -2.71 -23.95 -25.51
CA LYS A 131 -4.12 -24.24 -25.31
C LYS A 131 -4.82 -22.96 -24.83
N ILE A 132 -5.93 -22.59 -25.45
CA ILE A 132 -6.72 -21.44 -25.08
C ILE A 132 -7.34 -21.66 -23.71
N SER A 133 -6.92 -20.93 -22.70
CA SER A 133 -7.45 -20.95 -21.32
C SER A 133 -8.48 -19.86 -21.08
N GLY A 134 -8.44 -18.78 -21.86
CA GLY A 134 -9.37 -17.67 -21.75
C GLY A 134 -9.46 -16.83 -23.02
N ILE A 135 -10.48 -16.01 -23.06
CA ILE A 135 -10.74 -15.07 -24.15
C ILE A 135 -10.90 -13.67 -23.53
N TYR A 136 -10.22 -12.67 -24.10
CA TYR A 136 -10.31 -11.30 -23.68
C TYR A 136 -10.89 -10.40 -24.77
N SER A 137 -11.46 -9.28 -24.37
CA SER A 137 -11.86 -8.19 -25.26
C SER A 137 -10.96 -6.99 -25.09
N THR A 138 -10.72 -6.27 -26.19
CA THR A 138 -9.93 -5.04 -26.18
C THR A 138 -10.83 -3.82 -26.38
N ASN A 139 -10.38 -2.69 -25.88
CA ASN A 139 -10.97 -1.41 -26.23
C ASN A 139 -10.31 -0.90 -27.52
N GLU A 140 -10.89 -1.22 -28.68
CA GLU A 140 -10.38 -0.85 -30.01
C GLU A 140 -10.11 0.65 -30.19
N ALA A 141 -10.82 1.50 -29.47
CA ALA A 141 -10.63 2.96 -29.53
C ALA A 141 -9.25 3.42 -29.00
N ALA A 142 -8.50 2.54 -28.36
CA ALA A 142 -7.18 2.83 -27.81
C ALA A 142 -6.03 2.63 -28.83
N TYR A 143 -6.31 2.06 -30.01
CA TYR A 143 -5.27 1.75 -31.01
C TYR A 143 -5.43 2.57 -32.28
N SER A 144 -4.37 3.27 -32.69
CA SER A 144 -4.31 4.09 -33.91
C SER A 144 -3.09 3.78 -34.81
N GLY A 145 -2.42 2.63 -34.59
CA GLY A 145 -1.23 2.24 -35.35
C GLY A 145 -1.55 1.50 -36.66
N ASN A 146 -0.61 1.53 -37.61
CA ASN A 146 -0.75 0.88 -38.93
C ASN A 146 -0.21 -0.54 -38.99
N ALA A 147 0.54 -1.00 -37.98
CA ALA A 147 1.17 -2.31 -37.97
C ALA A 147 0.23 -3.37 -37.36
N VAL A 148 0.01 -4.47 -38.10
CA VAL A 148 -0.89 -5.56 -37.67
C VAL A 148 -0.46 -6.18 -36.34
N TYR A 149 0.82 -6.45 -36.17
CA TYR A 149 1.34 -7.05 -34.96
C TYR A 149 1.21 -6.15 -33.70
N ASN A 150 1.10 -4.84 -33.88
CA ASN A 150 0.92 -3.89 -32.78
C ASN A 150 -0.54 -3.71 -32.34
N ASN A 151 -1.48 -4.33 -33.06
CA ASN A 151 -2.88 -4.30 -32.68
C ASN A 151 -3.09 -5.06 -31.35
N PRO A 152 -3.67 -4.45 -30.33
CA PRO A 152 -3.98 -5.13 -29.08
C PRO A 152 -4.83 -6.40 -29.22
N ALA A 153 -5.64 -6.48 -30.28
CA ALA A 153 -6.42 -7.67 -30.62
C ALA A 153 -5.54 -8.85 -31.11
N ASN A 154 -4.30 -8.59 -31.54
CA ASN A 154 -3.35 -9.59 -31.96
C ASN A 154 -2.36 -10.00 -30.86
N ALA A 155 -2.61 -9.62 -29.61
CA ALA A 155 -1.84 -10.08 -28.47
C ALA A 155 -2.25 -11.51 -28.07
N ILE A 156 -1.25 -12.30 -27.72
CA ILE A 156 -1.42 -13.58 -27.04
C ILE A 156 -0.75 -13.48 -25.68
N TYR A 157 -1.51 -13.70 -24.62
CA TYR A 157 -1.00 -13.60 -23.26
C TYR A 157 -0.74 -14.98 -22.68
N THR A 158 0.48 -15.20 -22.17
CA THR A 158 0.92 -16.47 -21.60
C THR A 158 1.82 -16.24 -20.37
N LEU A 159 2.46 -17.27 -19.84
CA LEU A 159 3.54 -17.12 -18.87
C LEU A 159 4.81 -16.60 -19.55
N ASP A 160 5.73 -16.04 -18.77
CA ASP A 160 7.00 -15.48 -19.24
C ASP A 160 7.94 -16.53 -19.86
N THR A 161 7.95 -17.74 -19.31
CA THR A 161 8.87 -18.82 -19.71
C THR A 161 8.84 -19.15 -21.20
N PRO A 162 7.69 -19.42 -21.86
CA PRO A 162 7.66 -19.64 -23.30
C PRO A 162 8.19 -18.49 -24.12
N VAL A 163 8.00 -17.24 -23.63
CA VAL A 163 8.44 -16.06 -24.36
C VAL A 163 9.95 -15.90 -24.32
N TYR A 164 10.61 -16.26 -23.21
CA TYR A 164 12.09 -16.32 -23.16
C TYR A 164 12.64 -17.35 -24.18
N GLU A 165 12.03 -18.53 -24.23
CA GLU A 165 12.42 -19.56 -25.19
C GLU A 165 12.25 -19.08 -26.64
N MET A 166 11.15 -18.37 -26.93
CA MET A 166 10.87 -17.82 -28.26
C MET A 166 11.87 -16.71 -28.67
N ASN A 167 12.40 -15.95 -27.73
CA ASN A 167 13.35 -14.85 -27.97
C ASN A 167 14.82 -15.28 -28.02
N GLU A 168 15.18 -16.51 -27.65
CA GLU A 168 16.57 -16.94 -27.42
C GLU A 168 17.30 -16.07 -26.38
N ASN A 169 16.59 -15.32 -25.57
CA ASN A 169 17.16 -14.51 -24.51
C ASN A 169 16.19 -14.42 -23.31
N ASP A 170 16.72 -14.00 -22.18
CA ASP A 170 15.98 -13.88 -20.92
C ASP A 170 15.67 -12.42 -20.53
N ASN A 171 15.73 -11.50 -21.48
CA ASN A 171 15.46 -10.10 -21.22
C ASN A 171 13.98 -9.82 -20.96
N VAL A 172 13.69 -8.95 -20.01
CA VAL A 172 12.35 -8.53 -19.65
C VAL A 172 12.05 -7.11 -20.15
N LYS A 173 10.80 -6.88 -20.52
CA LYS A 173 10.31 -5.57 -20.97
C LYS A 173 10.03 -4.64 -19.81
N GLU A 174 9.43 -5.18 -18.76
CA GLU A 174 8.94 -4.42 -17.62
C GLU A 174 9.09 -5.24 -16.33
N ILE A 175 9.49 -4.58 -15.27
CA ILE A 175 9.48 -5.16 -13.93
C ILE A 175 8.62 -4.30 -12.99
N THR A 176 7.77 -4.98 -12.23
CA THR A 176 7.00 -4.36 -11.14
C THR A 176 7.51 -4.89 -9.81
N LEU A 177 7.99 -4.02 -8.96
CA LEU A 177 8.50 -4.37 -7.64
C LEU A 177 7.65 -3.69 -6.57
N GLN A 178 7.10 -4.46 -5.65
CA GLN A 178 6.37 -3.96 -4.50
C GLN A 178 7.28 -3.96 -3.27
N LEU A 179 7.55 -2.80 -2.70
CA LEU A 179 8.35 -2.67 -1.49
C LEU A 179 7.50 -2.95 -0.25
N LYS A 180 8.15 -3.42 0.81
CA LYS A 180 7.55 -3.57 2.16
C LYS A 180 7.20 -2.21 2.75
N ASP A 181 8.07 -1.22 2.57
CA ASP A 181 7.85 0.17 2.97
C ASP A 181 7.83 1.08 1.72
N PRO A 182 6.68 1.67 1.38
CA PRO A 182 6.56 2.58 0.25
C PRO A 182 7.39 3.87 0.38
N GLU A 183 7.77 4.27 1.59
CA GLU A 183 8.61 5.46 1.82
C GLU A 183 10.04 5.26 1.33
N GLU A 184 10.52 4.01 1.30
CA GLU A 184 11.85 3.64 0.79
C GLU A 184 11.94 3.59 -0.76
N GLY A 185 10.81 3.77 -1.46
CA GLY A 185 10.74 3.62 -2.91
C GLY A 185 11.75 4.45 -3.69
N ARG A 186 11.98 5.70 -3.29
CA ARG A 186 12.96 6.58 -3.95
C ARG A 186 14.40 6.13 -3.68
N ALA A 187 14.71 5.77 -2.45
CA ALA A 187 16.05 5.30 -2.08
C ALA A 187 16.37 3.99 -2.81
N PHE A 188 15.40 3.07 -2.87
CA PHE A 188 15.54 1.84 -3.62
C PHE A 188 15.79 2.08 -5.12
N ALA A 189 15.03 3.00 -5.73
CA ALA A 189 15.22 3.33 -7.15
C ALA A 189 16.61 3.90 -7.44
N GLU A 190 17.13 4.78 -6.59
CA GLU A 190 18.48 5.31 -6.71
C GLU A 190 19.58 4.22 -6.53
N ASP A 191 19.35 3.27 -5.65
CA ASP A 191 20.28 2.14 -5.47
C ASP A 191 20.22 1.19 -6.67
N ALA A 192 19.04 0.90 -7.19
CA ALA A 192 18.86 0.07 -8.39
C ALA A 192 19.56 0.67 -9.63
N LYS A 193 19.52 2.01 -9.78
CA LYS A 193 20.22 2.73 -10.86
C LYS A 193 21.75 2.63 -10.78
N LYS A 194 22.30 2.36 -9.61
CA LYS A 194 23.75 2.20 -9.43
C LYS A 194 24.25 0.80 -9.78
N MET A 195 23.35 -0.13 -10.03
CA MET A 195 23.72 -1.50 -10.38
C MET A 195 24.33 -1.56 -11.79
N PRO A 196 25.34 -2.46 -12.03
CA PRO A 196 26.18 -2.42 -13.23
C PRO A 196 25.43 -2.59 -14.57
N GLU A 197 24.27 -3.24 -14.56
CA GLU A 197 23.49 -3.53 -15.77
C GLU A 197 22.41 -2.49 -16.08
N TYR A 198 22.42 -1.36 -15.40
CA TYR A 198 21.50 -0.28 -15.71
C TYR A 198 22.03 0.56 -16.89
N ILE A 199 21.42 0.39 -18.07
CA ILE A 199 21.84 1.07 -19.31
C ILE A 199 20.70 2.00 -19.74
N LYS A 200 20.68 3.21 -19.18
CA LYS A 200 19.65 4.22 -19.50
C LYS A 200 19.76 4.75 -20.93
N GLU A 201 20.98 4.93 -21.43
CA GLU A 201 21.25 5.61 -22.69
C GLU A 201 20.83 4.79 -23.91
N GLU A 202 20.82 3.45 -23.80
CA GLU A 202 20.50 2.57 -24.92
C GLU A 202 18.99 2.29 -25.05
N TYR A 203 18.27 2.20 -23.92
CA TYR A 203 16.88 1.73 -23.89
C TYR A 203 15.89 2.72 -23.29
N ASP A 204 16.31 3.94 -22.95
CA ASP A 204 15.48 4.98 -22.29
C ASP A 204 14.70 4.46 -21.07
N MET A 205 15.33 3.56 -20.32
CA MET A 205 14.74 2.95 -19.12
C MET A 205 14.84 3.87 -17.93
N ASP A 206 13.80 3.93 -17.13
CA ASP A 206 13.84 4.58 -15.83
C ASP A 206 13.02 3.83 -14.79
N TYR A 207 13.45 3.92 -13.53
CA TYR A 207 12.68 3.43 -12.41
C TYR A 207 11.66 4.47 -11.97
N THR A 208 10.40 4.23 -12.25
CA THR A 208 9.32 5.10 -11.78
C THR A 208 8.79 4.62 -10.44
N VAL A 209 8.68 5.55 -9.49
CA VAL A 209 8.17 5.24 -8.15
C VAL A 209 6.71 5.70 -8.07
N ASN A 210 5.79 4.76 -8.20
CA ASN A 210 4.37 5.04 -8.05
C ASN A 210 3.95 4.91 -6.59
N VAL A 211 3.84 6.03 -5.90
CA VAL A 211 3.36 6.12 -4.52
C VAL A 211 1.99 6.82 -4.43
N SER A 212 1.29 7.00 -5.54
CA SER A 212 0.03 7.75 -5.59
C SER A 212 -1.05 7.15 -4.70
N ALA A 213 -1.28 5.85 -4.80
CA ALA A 213 -2.24 5.13 -3.97
C ALA A 213 -1.84 5.17 -2.48
N TYR A 214 -0.56 4.95 -2.18
CA TYR A 214 -0.04 5.07 -0.81
C TYR A 214 -0.23 6.49 -0.25
N LYS A 215 0.13 7.54 -1.01
CA LYS A 215 -0.03 8.92 -0.56
C LYS A 215 -1.49 9.27 -0.30
N ALA A 216 -2.42 8.87 -1.15
CA ALA A 216 -3.83 9.13 -0.95
C ALA A 216 -4.34 8.54 0.37
N VAL A 217 -3.93 7.30 0.70
CA VAL A 217 -4.26 6.66 1.97
C VAL A 217 -3.49 7.29 3.14
N ALA A 218 -2.20 7.53 2.98
CA ALA A 218 -1.35 8.12 4.03
C ALA A 218 -1.80 9.54 4.40
N ASP A 219 -2.15 10.38 3.43
CA ASP A 219 -2.65 11.73 3.68
C ASP A 219 -4.01 11.71 4.37
N SER A 220 -4.88 10.78 4.01
CA SER A 220 -6.17 10.55 4.70
C SER A 220 -5.94 10.12 6.15
N LEU A 221 -5.04 9.17 6.40
CA LEU A 221 -4.68 8.71 7.73
C LEU A 221 -4.01 9.82 8.56
N LYS A 222 -3.16 10.63 7.94
CA LYS A 222 -2.52 11.78 8.60
C LYS A 222 -3.52 12.84 9.02
N SER A 223 -4.53 13.11 8.18
CA SER A 223 -5.65 14.00 8.52
C SER A 223 -6.45 13.46 9.69
N LEU A 224 -6.79 12.16 9.69
CA LEU A 224 -7.48 11.51 10.79
C LEU A 224 -6.66 11.53 12.08
N ALA A 225 -5.34 11.31 12.00
CA ALA A 225 -4.44 11.42 13.13
C ALA A 225 -4.40 12.86 13.68
N GLY A 226 -4.44 13.88 12.81
CA GLY A 226 -4.53 15.29 13.20
C GLY A 226 -5.82 15.60 13.97
N ILE A 227 -6.96 15.14 13.48
CA ILE A 227 -8.27 15.28 14.15
C ILE A 227 -8.27 14.55 15.50
N SER A 228 -7.74 13.32 15.53
CA SER A 228 -7.62 12.53 16.75
C SER A 228 -6.77 13.25 17.81
N ASN A 229 -5.64 13.82 17.41
CA ASN A 229 -4.78 14.56 18.32
C ASN A 229 -5.46 15.84 18.87
N LEU A 230 -6.20 16.55 18.03
CA LEU A 230 -7.03 17.67 18.47
C LEU A 230 -8.07 17.25 19.50
N MET A 231 -8.77 16.13 19.27
CA MET A 231 -9.76 15.58 20.21
C MET A 231 -9.12 15.22 21.56
N VAL A 232 -7.92 14.65 21.55
CA VAL A 232 -7.17 14.33 22.77
C VAL A 232 -6.85 15.64 23.55
N ILE A 233 -6.36 16.67 22.88
CA ILE A 233 -6.06 17.97 23.50
C ILE A 233 -7.32 18.57 24.15
N VAL A 234 -8.42 18.61 23.41
CA VAL A 234 -9.71 19.13 23.92
C VAL A 234 -10.18 18.32 25.13
N SER A 235 -10.09 16.98 25.08
CA SER A 235 -10.46 16.10 26.18
C SER A 235 -9.60 16.32 27.42
N VAL A 236 -8.31 16.53 27.25
CA VAL A 236 -7.39 16.83 28.37
C VAL A 236 -7.76 18.19 29.02
N ILE A 237 -8.04 19.21 28.22
CA ILE A 237 -8.46 20.53 28.74
C ILE A 237 -9.77 20.41 29.53
N LEU A 238 -10.80 19.77 28.96
CA LEU A 238 -12.09 19.58 29.62
C LEU A 238 -11.96 18.73 30.88
N GLY A 239 -11.17 17.65 30.83
CA GLY A 239 -10.87 16.80 31.98
C GLY A 239 -10.16 17.58 33.11
N THR A 240 -9.21 18.43 32.76
CA THR A 240 -8.50 19.29 33.71
C THR A 240 -9.44 20.30 34.39
N ILE A 241 -10.32 20.95 33.63
CA ILE A 241 -11.32 21.87 34.16
C ILE A 241 -12.27 21.16 35.11
N THR A 242 -12.80 20.01 34.70
CA THR A 242 -13.73 19.20 35.52
C THR A 242 -13.07 18.73 36.81
N LEU A 243 -11.84 18.23 36.73
CA LEU A 243 -11.06 17.78 37.88
C LEU A 243 -10.76 18.94 38.85
N SER A 244 -10.41 20.11 38.33
CA SER A 244 -10.21 21.31 39.12
C SER A 244 -11.47 21.72 39.88
N PHE A 245 -12.63 21.68 39.21
CA PHE A 245 -13.92 21.99 39.81
C PHE A 245 -14.28 21.00 40.93
N LEU A 246 -14.08 19.70 40.69
CA LEU A 246 -14.31 18.64 41.67
C LEU A 246 -13.44 18.81 42.93
N ILE A 247 -12.15 19.09 42.74
CA ILE A 247 -11.23 19.33 43.84
C ILE A 247 -11.64 20.56 44.64
N LEU A 248 -11.98 21.67 43.96
CA LEU A 248 -12.42 22.89 44.63
C LEU A 248 -13.70 22.70 45.43
N MET A 249 -14.67 21.91 44.90
CA MET A 249 -15.90 21.62 45.60
C MET A 249 -15.67 20.75 46.84
N ASN A 250 -14.89 19.66 46.69
CA ASN A 250 -14.50 18.80 47.84
C ASN A 250 -13.79 19.58 48.94
N LEU A 251 -12.90 20.52 48.57
CA LEU A 251 -12.18 21.33 49.51
C LEU A 251 -13.10 22.30 50.25
N ARG A 252 -14.04 22.91 49.52
CA ARG A 252 -15.03 23.85 50.10
C ARG A 252 -15.91 23.15 51.11
N ASP A 253 -16.37 21.95 50.82
CA ASP A 253 -17.24 21.17 51.72
C ASP A 253 -16.52 20.74 53.00
N ARG A 254 -15.20 20.57 52.94
CA ARG A 254 -14.36 20.18 54.11
C ARG A 254 -13.60 21.32 54.78
N MET A 255 -13.87 22.58 54.40
CA MET A 255 -13.20 23.72 55.03
C MET A 255 -13.33 23.80 56.54
N PHE A 256 -14.46 23.34 57.11
CA PHE A 256 -14.68 23.25 58.56
C PHE A 256 -13.80 22.20 59.21
N GLU A 257 -13.68 21.01 58.62
CA GLU A 257 -12.79 19.93 59.11
C GLU A 257 -11.33 20.37 59.08
N ILE A 258 -10.90 21.04 58.00
CA ILE A 258 -9.54 21.60 57.89
C ILE A 258 -9.28 22.64 58.98
N GLY A 259 -10.29 23.48 59.29
CA GLY A 259 -10.21 24.46 60.35
C GLY A 259 -10.01 23.85 61.74
N ILE A 260 -10.74 22.77 62.03
CA ILE A 260 -10.57 22.00 63.26
C ILE A 260 -9.18 21.36 63.36
N LEU A 261 -8.72 20.71 62.30
CA LEU A 261 -7.39 20.06 62.26
C LEU A 261 -6.26 21.10 62.47
N LEU A 262 -6.38 22.26 61.87
CA LEU A 262 -5.44 23.37 62.09
C LEU A 262 -5.49 23.92 63.52
N SER A 263 -6.66 23.93 64.17
CA SER A 263 -6.82 24.42 65.56
C SER A 263 -6.28 23.43 66.59
N VAL A 264 -6.28 22.16 66.26
CA VAL A 264 -5.67 21.06 67.06
C VAL A 264 -4.13 21.01 66.91
N GLY A 265 -3.58 21.85 65.96
CA GLY A 265 -2.13 21.98 65.79
C GLY A 265 -1.53 21.05 64.71
N GLU A 266 -2.36 20.41 63.89
CA GLU A 266 -1.86 19.64 62.75
C GLU A 266 -1.15 20.52 61.72
N THR A 267 -0.03 20.02 61.18
CA THR A 267 0.75 20.75 60.19
C THR A 267 0.02 20.83 58.84
N LYS A 268 0.06 22.00 58.18
CA LYS A 268 -0.54 22.23 56.86
C LYS A 268 -0.12 21.15 55.83
N MET A 269 1.14 20.68 55.96
CA MET A 269 1.69 19.64 55.07
C MET A 269 1.00 18.32 55.27
N ARG A 270 0.66 17.95 56.49
CA ARG A 270 0.00 16.70 56.81
C ARG A 270 -1.44 16.66 56.30
N ILE A 271 -2.16 17.78 56.44
CA ILE A 271 -3.50 17.96 55.90
C ILE A 271 -3.47 17.89 54.36
N MET A 272 -2.49 18.53 53.70
CA MET A 272 -2.32 18.47 52.27
C MET A 272 -2.04 17.04 51.81
N LEU A 273 -1.18 16.30 52.48
CA LEU A 273 -0.82 14.93 52.12
C LEU A 273 -2.02 13.97 52.25
N GLN A 274 -2.84 14.17 53.27
CA GLN A 274 -4.08 13.41 53.46
C GLN A 274 -5.06 13.65 52.30
N MET A 275 -5.26 14.94 51.91
CA MET A 275 -6.14 15.28 50.79
C MET A 275 -5.61 14.80 49.46
N LEU A 276 -4.27 14.80 49.29
CA LEU A 276 -3.62 14.24 48.12
C LEU A 276 -3.91 12.73 47.98
N MET A 277 -3.77 11.97 49.03
CA MET A 277 -4.04 10.54 49.00
C MET A 277 -5.52 10.25 48.73
N GLU A 278 -6.44 11.02 49.31
CA GLU A 278 -7.87 10.86 49.07
C GLU A 278 -8.29 11.17 47.61
N SER A 279 -7.65 12.15 46.97
CA SER A 279 -7.89 12.51 45.55
C SER A 279 -7.19 11.55 44.57
N PHE A 280 -6.08 10.96 44.98
CA PHE A 280 -5.23 10.09 44.19
C PHE A 280 -5.90 8.74 43.88
N CYS A 281 -6.57 8.14 44.84
CA CYS A 281 -7.18 6.83 44.70
C CYS A 281 -8.27 6.77 43.59
N PRO A 282 -9.26 7.68 43.54
CA PRO A 282 -10.24 7.68 42.46
C PRO A 282 -9.65 8.03 41.07
N VAL A 283 -8.64 8.89 41.01
CA VAL A 283 -7.97 9.20 39.74
C VAL A 283 -7.22 7.98 39.19
N LEU A 284 -6.54 7.24 40.05
CA LEU A 284 -5.83 6.03 39.67
C LEU A 284 -6.81 4.92 39.22
N LEU A 285 -7.95 4.77 39.89
CA LEU A 285 -9.02 3.87 39.48
C LEU A 285 -9.63 4.26 38.11
N ALA A 286 -9.84 5.56 37.89
CA ALA A 286 -10.38 6.05 36.62
C ALA A 286 -9.41 5.81 35.44
N ILE A 287 -8.12 6.04 35.65
CA ILE A 287 -7.11 5.78 34.61
C ILE A 287 -7.02 4.28 34.29
N THR A 288 -6.98 3.41 35.33
CA THR A 288 -6.95 1.96 35.14
C THR A 288 -8.20 1.45 34.41
N ALA A 289 -9.37 1.92 34.79
CA ALA A 289 -10.61 1.59 34.10
C ALA A 289 -10.57 2.05 32.63
N GLY A 290 -10.14 3.28 32.36
CA GLY A 290 -9.96 3.81 31.01
C GLY A 290 -9.02 2.96 30.15
N VAL A 291 -7.89 2.53 30.69
CA VAL A 291 -6.96 1.63 29.99
C VAL A 291 -7.61 0.28 29.70
N ILE A 292 -8.30 -0.32 30.66
CA ILE A 292 -8.97 -1.61 30.49
C ILE A 292 -10.04 -1.52 29.38
N PHE A 293 -10.86 -0.46 29.38
CA PHE A 293 -11.90 -0.27 28.36
C PHE A 293 -11.35 0.12 26.98
N SER A 294 -10.15 0.66 26.89
CA SER A 294 -9.53 1.03 25.61
C SER A 294 -9.20 -0.17 24.72
N TYR A 295 -8.87 -1.33 25.31
CA TYR A 295 -8.56 -2.55 24.55
C TYR A 295 -9.73 -3.10 23.72
N PRO A 296 -10.92 -3.36 24.30
CA PRO A 296 -12.07 -3.81 23.50
C PRO A 296 -12.52 -2.75 22.49
N LEU A 297 -12.44 -1.47 22.84
CA LEU A 297 -12.81 -0.38 21.93
C LEU A 297 -11.88 -0.32 20.70
N ALA A 298 -10.57 -0.50 20.89
CA ALA A 298 -9.60 -0.58 19.80
C ALA A 298 -9.92 -1.74 18.83
N ASN A 299 -10.34 -2.90 19.37
CA ASN A 299 -10.75 -4.03 18.53
C ASN A 299 -12.04 -3.77 17.75
N VAL A 300 -13.01 -3.10 18.35
CA VAL A 300 -14.26 -2.70 17.66
C VAL A 300 -13.97 -1.73 16.52
N ILE A 301 -13.10 -0.74 16.74
CA ILE A 301 -12.68 0.22 15.71
C ILE A 301 -11.95 -0.51 14.57
N LYS A 302 -11.07 -1.48 14.89
CA LYS A 302 -10.37 -2.29 13.89
C LYS A 302 -11.34 -3.02 12.96
N ILE A 303 -12.39 -3.62 13.52
CA ILE A 303 -13.42 -4.34 12.76
C ILE A 303 -14.27 -3.36 11.94
N ALA A 304 -14.66 -2.22 12.51
CA ALA A 304 -15.52 -1.23 11.85
C ALA A 304 -14.86 -0.52 10.65
N VAL A 305 -13.54 -0.40 10.66
CA VAL A 305 -12.76 0.28 9.58
C VAL A 305 -12.19 -0.72 8.58
N ASP A 306 -12.49 -2.02 8.73
CA ASP A 306 -12.01 -3.12 7.86
C ASP A 306 -10.49 -3.09 7.61
N LEU A 307 -9.73 -2.66 8.60
CA LEU A 307 -8.28 -2.64 8.60
C LEU A 307 -7.72 -4.07 8.81
N SER A 308 -8.33 -5.07 8.14
CA SER A 308 -8.03 -6.48 8.35
C SER A 308 -6.63 -6.89 7.90
N ASN A 309 -6.01 -6.14 7.01
CA ASN A 309 -4.72 -6.48 6.41
C ASN A 309 -3.59 -5.55 6.89
N GLY A 310 -2.97 -5.89 8.03
CA GLY A 310 -1.63 -5.42 8.38
C GLY A 310 -1.49 -4.28 9.39
N VAL A 311 -2.54 -3.54 9.74
CA VAL A 311 -2.44 -2.50 10.77
C VAL A 311 -2.71 -3.10 12.14
N GLN A 312 -1.67 -3.33 12.91
CA GLN A 312 -1.80 -3.69 14.34
C GLN A 312 -2.13 -2.42 15.14
N ALA A 313 -3.39 -2.26 15.52
CA ALA A 313 -3.77 -1.28 16.55
C ALA A 313 -3.25 -1.76 17.92
N ALA A 314 -1.94 -1.62 18.15
CA ALA A 314 -1.32 -1.96 19.41
C ALA A 314 -1.16 -0.71 20.27
N ILE A 315 -1.80 -0.69 21.42
CA ILE A 315 -1.55 0.33 22.44
C ILE A 315 -0.13 0.11 22.96
N LYS A 316 0.79 1.01 22.64
CA LYS A 316 2.18 0.91 23.08
C LYS A 316 2.26 1.14 24.60
N THR A 317 3.00 0.29 25.31
CA THR A 317 3.22 0.41 26.77
C THR A 317 3.71 1.80 27.17
N GLN A 318 4.49 2.47 26.32
CA GLN A 318 4.94 3.84 26.54
C GLN A 318 3.77 4.84 26.67
N GLN A 319 2.71 4.70 25.89
CA GLN A 319 1.53 5.57 25.94
C GLN A 319 0.78 5.40 27.25
N ILE A 320 0.69 4.17 27.75
CA ILE A 320 0.08 3.87 29.06
C ILE A 320 0.87 4.54 30.18
N ILE A 321 2.20 4.42 30.19
CA ILE A 321 3.07 5.04 31.18
C ILE A 321 2.92 6.57 31.15
N ILE A 322 2.91 7.19 29.97
CA ILE A 322 2.71 8.63 29.81
C ILE A 322 1.35 9.06 30.37
N LEU A 323 0.29 8.29 30.13
CA LEU A 323 -1.05 8.59 30.63
C LEU A 323 -1.09 8.60 32.17
N TYR A 324 -0.47 7.61 32.82
CA TYR A 324 -0.37 7.57 34.29
C TYR A 324 0.45 8.74 34.84
N LEU A 325 1.61 9.05 34.23
CA LEU A 325 2.46 10.13 34.66
C LEU A 325 1.77 11.50 34.50
N CYS A 326 1.07 11.73 33.39
CA CYS A 326 0.31 12.96 33.15
C CYS A 326 -0.86 13.11 34.14
N GLY A 327 -1.64 12.06 34.37
CA GLY A 327 -2.79 12.10 35.28
C GLY A 327 -2.36 12.37 36.73
N MET A 328 -1.31 11.69 37.17
CA MET A 328 -0.74 11.89 38.51
C MET A 328 -0.09 13.24 38.69
N GLY A 329 0.67 13.70 37.68
CA GLY A 329 1.32 15.01 37.67
C GLY A 329 0.30 16.16 37.73
N LEU A 330 -0.81 16.02 37.01
CA LEU A 330 -1.91 17.00 37.01
C LEU A 330 -2.59 17.09 38.39
N CYS A 331 -2.85 15.95 39.02
CA CYS A 331 -3.41 15.89 40.36
C CYS A 331 -2.49 16.58 41.39
N TRP A 332 -1.18 16.31 41.32
CA TRP A 332 -0.19 16.92 42.20
C TRP A 332 -0.07 18.45 41.98
N LEU A 333 -0.09 18.91 40.74
CA LEU A 333 0.01 20.33 40.38
C LEU A 333 -1.20 21.14 40.87
N LEU A 334 -2.41 20.58 40.74
CA LEU A 334 -3.63 21.21 41.22
C LEU A 334 -3.62 21.36 42.76
N LEU A 335 -3.20 20.35 43.47
CA LEU A 335 -3.08 20.37 44.93
C LEU A 335 -1.97 21.33 45.41
N TRP A 336 -0.87 21.42 44.68
CA TRP A 336 0.19 22.38 44.97
C TRP A 336 -0.25 23.84 44.76
N LEU A 337 -0.99 24.12 43.69
CA LEU A 337 -1.61 25.45 43.46
C LEU A 337 -2.59 25.81 44.56
N TRP A 338 -3.35 24.88 45.07
CA TRP A 338 -4.25 25.12 46.19
C TRP A 338 -3.47 25.35 47.49
N TYR A 339 -2.42 24.61 47.77
CA TYR A 339 -1.55 24.83 48.92
C TYR A 339 -0.94 26.23 48.95
N THR A 340 -0.45 26.73 47.82
CA THR A 340 0.09 28.08 47.70
C THR A 340 -0.98 29.16 48.00
N ARG A 341 -2.20 28.94 47.53
CA ARG A 341 -3.35 29.80 47.84
C ARG A 341 -3.70 29.79 49.33
N LEU A 342 -3.71 28.66 49.97
CA LEU A 342 -3.94 28.51 51.40
C LEU A 342 -2.85 29.20 52.24
N TYR A 343 -1.62 29.12 51.79
CA TYR A 343 -0.49 29.80 52.40
C TYR A 343 -0.61 31.33 52.32
N ASP A 344 -1.04 31.88 51.19
CA ASP A 344 -1.24 33.29 50.96
C ASP A 344 -2.39 33.87 51.82
N ILE A 345 -3.49 33.15 51.95
CA ILE A 345 -4.64 33.54 52.76
C ILE A 345 -4.26 33.57 54.25
N SER A 346 -3.45 32.63 54.71
CA SER A 346 -3.01 32.61 56.11
C SER A 346 -2.02 33.73 56.42
N ARG A 347 -1.27 34.21 55.44
CA ARG A 347 -0.31 35.32 55.59
C ARG A 347 -0.98 36.71 55.63
N LYS A 348 -2.17 36.85 55.05
CA LYS A 348 -2.93 38.11 55.04
C LYS A 348 -3.84 38.29 56.26
N ARG A 349 -3.96 37.28 57.16
CA ARG A 349 -4.79 37.34 58.38
C ARG A 349 -3.97 37.50 59.67
N PHE A 350 -2.68 37.61 59.59
CA PHE A 350 -1.77 38.03 60.64
C PHE A 350 -1.02 39.29 60.16
#